data_e051cb8ede0bd9e680b7797046aa488f
#
_entry.id   e051cb8ede0bd9e680b7797046aa488f
#
_cell.length_a   1.000
_cell.length_b   1.000
_cell.length_c   1.000
_cell.angle_alpha   90.00
_cell.angle_beta   90.00
_cell.angle_gamma   90.00
#
_symmetry.space_group_name_H-M   'P 1'
#
loop_
_entity.id
_entity.type
_entity.pdbx_description
1 polymer ?
#
loop_
_entity_poly.entity_id
_entity_poly.type
_entity_poly.pdbx_seq_one_letter_code
_entity_poly.pdbx_strand_id
1 'polypeptide(L)'
;AVSVARKVFTERGIDVNLDTHSTEPAKRFEVGSSYLERVDGAGGEAVVESLQDIAPDLGRYIVEYSFGDVYSRPGLSLWERELVSVSACSALGTCVPQLHVHINGFLNVGGTQDELVELMIQIAVYAGFPAALNAIASLRKVLAENKA
;
A
#
# COMPACT_ATOMS: atom_id res chain seq x y z
N ALA A 1 -19.64 -2.54 -7.27
CA ALA A 1 -18.45 -3.39 -7.44
C ALA A 1 -18.64 -4.77 -6.82
N VAL A 2 -18.90 -4.89 -5.52
CA VAL A 2 -19.03 -6.21 -4.81
C VAL A 2 -20.12 -7.12 -5.42
N SER A 3 -21.27 -6.57 -5.81
CA SER A 3 -22.35 -7.34 -6.43
C SER A 3 -21.96 -7.94 -7.78
N VAL A 4 -21.18 -7.20 -8.57
CA VAL A 4 -20.66 -7.65 -9.86
C VAL A 4 -19.64 -8.78 -9.66
N ALA A 5 -18.71 -8.60 -8.72
CA ALA A 5 -17.71 -9.64 -8.40
C ALA A 5 -18.40 -10.94 -7.95
N ARG A 6 -19.39 -10.85 -7.05
CA ARG A 6 -20.17 -12.02 -6.60
C ARG A 6 -20.84 -12.76 -7.77
N LYS A 7 -21.47 -12.01 -8.69
CA LYS A 7 -22.10 -12.61 -9.89
C LYS A 7 -21.07 -13.35 -10.73
N VAL A 8 -19.94 -12.73 -11.04
CA VAL A 8 -18.87 -13.35 -11.84
C VAL A 8 -18.33 -14.62 -11.15
N PHE A 9 -18.11 -14.59 -9.85
CA PHE A 9 -17.64 -15.75 -9.10
C PHE A 9 -18.65 -16.91 -9.18
N THR A 10 -19.93 -16.61 -8.97
CA THR A 10 -21.00 -17.62 -9.10
C THR A 10 -21.04 -18.22 -10.51
N GLU A 11 -21.00 -17.37 -11.55
CA GLU A 11 -21.05 -17.81 -12.94
C GLU A 11 -19.82 -18.66 -13.35
N ARG A 12 -18.69 -18.43 -12.73
CA ARG A 12 -17.43 -19.17 -12.98
C ARG A 12 -17.21 -20.35 -12.04
N GLY A 13 -18.14 -20.63 -11.12
CA GLY A 13 -17.98 -21.69 -10.13
C GLY A 13 -16.80 -21.47 -9.18
N ILE A 14 -16.41 -20.21 -8.97
CA ILE A 14 -15.34 -19.85 -8.03
C ILE A 14 -15.93 -19.81 -6.63
N ASP A 15 -15.47 -20.70 -5.77
CA ASP A 15 -15.82 -20.69 -4.36
C ASP A 15 -15.08 -19.53 -3.68
N VAL A 16 -15.86 -18.68 -3.00
CA VAL A 16 -15.30 -17.52 -2.29
C VAL A 16 -15.24 -17.89 -0.81
N ASN A 17 -14.03 -18.04 -0.30
CA ASN A 17 -13.85 -18.14 1.14
C ASN A 17 -14.26 -16.83 1.78
N LEU A 18 -15.37 -16.87 2.53
CA LEU A 18 -15.95 -15.74 3.25
C LEU A 18 -15.46 -15.67 4.71
N ASP A 19 -14.48 -16.48 5.08
CA ASP A 19 -13.93 -16.43 6.43
C ASP A 19 -13.40 -15.03 6.73
N THR A 20 -13.87 -14.49 7.85
CA THR A 20 -13.36 -13.21 8.32
C THR A 20 -11.98 -13.43 8.90
N HIS A 21 -11.00 -12.67 8.40
CA HIS A 21 -9.71 -12.55 9.06
C HIS A 21 -9.72 -11.29 9.92
N SER A 22 -9.43 -11.44 11.19
CA SER A 22 -9.14 -10.31 12.08
C SER A 22 -8.04 -10.71 13.04
N THR A 23 -7.08 -9.82 13.22
CA THR A 23 -6.06 -10.00 14.25
C THR A 23 -6.69 -9.84 15.63
N GLU A 24 -6.31 -10.69 16.58
CA GLU A 24 -6.74 -10.55 17.97
C GLU A 24 -6.49 -9.12 18.47
N PRO A 25 -7.50 -8.43 19.01
CA PRO A 25 -7.38 -7.00 19.37
C PRO A 25 -6.16 -6.68 20.23
N ALA A 26 -5.82 -7.55 21.19
CA ALA A 26 -4.67 -7.37 22.07
C ALA A 26 -3.30 -7.46 21.34
N LYS A 27 -3.27 -8.05 20.15
CA LYS A 27 -2.05 -8.26 19.35
C LYS A 27 -1.93 -7.34 18.14
N ARG A 28 -2.95 -6.52 17.85
CA ARG A 28 -2.97 -5.69 16.66
C ARG A 28 -1.77 -4.77 16.53
N PHE A 29 -1.38 -4.14 17.61
CA PHE A 29 -0.24 -3.22 17.61
C PHE A 29 1.06 -3.97 17.36
N GLU A 30 1.31 -5.09 18.05
CA GLU A 30 2.51 -5.91 17.87
C GLU A 30 2.61 -6.46 16.44
N VAL A 31 1.54 -7.08 15.97
CA VAL A 31 1.46 -7.60 14.58
C VAL A 31 1.63 -6.46 13.58
N GLY A 32 0.92 -5.36 13.78
CA GLY A 32 0.99 -4.20 12.90
C GLY A 32 2.39 -3.59 12.84
N SER A 33 3.07 -3.44 13.96
CA SER A 33 4.45 -2.94 14.02
C SER A 33 5.40 -3.82 13.21
N SER A 34 5.28 -5.15 13.33
CA SER A 34 6.10 -6.08 12.54
C SER A 34 5.87 -5.97 11.04
N TYR A 35 4.63 -5.77 10.60
CA TYR A 35 4.32 -5.57 9.19
C TYR A 35 4.75 -4.20 8.68
N LEU A 36 4.58 -3.14 9.48
CA LEU A 36 5.06 -1.79 9.18
C LEU A 36 6.58 -1.78 8.96
N GLU A 37 7.34 -2.39 9.87
CA GLU A 37 8.80 -2.52 9.73
C GLU A 37 9.20 -3.23 8.45
N ARG A 38 8.52 -4.32 8.08
CA ARG A 38 8.82 -5.10 6.87
C ARG A 38 8.53 -4.35 5.57
N VAL A 39 7.53 -3.48 5.57
CA VAL A 39 7.10 -2.73 4.37
C VAL A 39 7.80 -1.40 4.30
N ASP A 40 7.63 -0.56 5.30
CA ASP A 40 8.05 0.84 5.27
C ASP A 40 9.36 1.10 6.03
N GLY A 41 9.80 0.15 6.88
CA GLY A 41 11.01 0.29 7.68
C GLY A 41 11.01 1.58 8.51
N ALA A 42 12.15 2.24 8.58
CA ALA A 42 12.30 3.51 9.31
C ALA A 42 11.38 4.63 8.79
N GLY A 43 10.97 4.59 7.53
CA GLY A 43 10.03 5.56 6.96
C GLY A 43 8.65 5.48 7.59
N GLY A 44 8.15 4.27 7.84
CA GLY A 44 6.87 4.05 8.53
C GLY A 44 6.89 4.49 9.98
N GLU A 45 7.96 4.18 10.70
CA GLU A 45 8.16 4.65 12.08
C GLU A 45 8.18 6.17 12.16
N ALA A 46 8.88 6.85 11.25
CA ALA A 46 8.93 8.31 11.18
C ALA A 46 7.55 8.94 10.94
N VAL A 47 6.69 8.31 10.12
CA VAL A 47 5.30 8.77 9.93
C VAL A 47 4.52 8.67 11.23
N VAL A 48 4.59 7.55 11.94
CA VAL A 48 3.90 7.35 13.22
C VAL A 48 4.41 8.33 14.27
N GLU A 49 5.72 8.53 14.35
CA GLU A 49 6.34 9.47 15.30
C GLU A 49 5.94 10.92 15.02
N SER A 50 5.85 11.32 13.75
CA SER A 50 5.44 12.67 13.36
C SER A 50 4.03 13.06 13.80
N LEU A 51 3.21 12.10 14.21
CA LEU A 51 1.83 12.31 14.65
C LEU A 51 1.69 12.37 16.18
N GLN A 52 2.74 12.07 16.95
CA GLN A 52 2.64 11.88 18.38
C GLN A 52 2.26 13.16 19.13
N ASP A 53 2.62 14.33 18.62
CA ASP A 53 2.38 15.63 19.23
C ASP A 53 0.96 16.18 18.96
N ILE A 54 0.32 15.75 17.86
CA ILE A 54 -0.96 16.34 17.41
C ILE A 54 -2.08 15.31 17.25
N ALA A 55 -1.77 14.08 16.83
CA ALA A 55 -2.77 13.06 16.54
C ALA A 55 -2.25 11.63 16.83
N PRO A 56 -1.85 11.32 18.07
CA PRO A 56 -1.24 10.02 18.39
C PRO A 56 -2.17 8.83 18.08
N ASP A 57 -3.48 9.01 18.22
CA ASP A 57 -4.46 7.98 17.85
C ASP A 57 -4.44 7.66 16.35
N LEU A 58 -4.16 8.64 15.47
CA LEU A 58 -4.04 8.39 14.03
C LEU A 58 -2.82 7.52 13.74
N GLY A 59 -1.69 7.78 14.41
CA GLY A 59 -0.51 6.92 14.34
C GLY A 59 -0.83 5.49 14.78
N ARG A 60 -1.51 5.34 15.92
CA ARG A 60 -1.97 4.04 16.41
C ARG A 60 -2.90 3.33 15.40
N TYR A 61 -3.84 4.03 14.78
CA TYR A 61 -4.74 3.44 13.76
C TYR A 61 -3.98 2.99 12.49
N ILE A 62 -2.94 3.71 12.09
CA ILE A 62 -2.07 3.26 11.01
C ILE A 62 -1.48 1.89 11.36
N VAL A 63 -0.90 1.75 12.55
CA VAL A 63 -0.28 0.49 12.98
C VAL A 63 -1.33 -0.61 13.15
N GLU A 64 -2.35 -0.39 13.97
CA GLU A 64 -3.30 -1.44 14.35
C GLU A 64 -4.24 -1.84 13.20
N TYR A 65 -4.81 -0.87 12.48
CA TYR A 65 -5.78 -1.16 11.44
C TYR A 65 -5.12 -1.45 10.09
N SER A 66 -4.27 -0.53 9.60
CA SER A 66 -3.69 -0.74 8.26
C SER A 66 -2.75 -1.95 8.26
N PHE A 67 -1.81 -2.02 9.17
CA PHE A 67 -0.84 -3.10 9.19
C PHE A 67 -1.30 -4.31 9.99
N GLY A 68 -1.93 -4.10 11.17
CA GLY A 68 -2.38 -5.16 12.04
C GLY A 68 -3.59 -5.93 11.52
N ASP A 69 -4.59 -5.26 10.97
CA ASP A 69 -5.80 -5.92 10.46
C ASP A 69 -5.81 -6.11 8.94
N VAL A 70 -5.22 -5.20 8.14
CA VAL A 70 -5.31 -5.29 6.67
C VAL A 70 -4.08 -5.96 6.05
N TYR A 71 -2.87 -5.47 6.33
CA TYR A 71 -1.65 -6.01 5.73
C TYR A 71 -1.31 -7.42 6.22
N SER A 72 -1.71 -7.78 7.44
CA SER A 72 -1.55 -9.13 7.99
C SER A 72 -2.49 -10.18 7.39
N ARG A 73 -3.50 -9.78 6.61
CA ARG A 73 -4.47 -10.72 6.02
C ARG A 73 -3.81 -11.64 5.00
N PRO A 74 -4.21 -12.93 4.96
CA PRO A 74 -3.85 -13.81 3.85
C PRO A 74 -4.53 -13.35 2.54
N GLY A 75 -4.11 -13.90 1.42
CA GLY A 75 -4.76 -13.70 0.12
C GLY A 75 -4.02 -12.75 -0.82
N LEU A 76 -3.41 -11.68 -0.29
CA LEU A 76 -2.47 -10.83 -1.03
C LEU A 76 -1.13 -10.81 -0.32
N SER A 77 -0.06 -10.99 -1.08
CA SER A 77 1.31 -10.75 -0.61
C SER A 77 1.55 -9.27 -0.30
N LEU A 78 2.61 -8.95 0.43
CA LEU A 78 3.00 -7.56 0.69
C LEU A 78 3.34 -6.82 -0.61
N TRP A 79 3.98 -7.51 -1.57
CA TRP A 79 4.24 -6.96 -2.91
C TRP A 79 2.95 -6.55 -3.62
N GLU A 80 1.91 -7.40 -3.62
CA GLU A 80 0.63 -7.09 -4.25
C GLU A 80 -0.09 -5.94 -3.54
N ARG A 81 0.01 -5.85 -2.20
CA ARG A 81 -0.57 -4.74 -1.44
C ARG A 81 0.10 -3.43 -1.78
N GLU A 82 1.42 -3.39 -1.85
CA GLU A 82 2.15 -2.20 -2.23
C GLU A 82 1.91 -1.81 -3.69
N LEU A 83 1.81 -2.78 -4.60
CA LEU A 83 1.44 -2.52 -5.99
C LEU A 83 0.08 -1.80 -6.09
N VAL A 84 -0.90 -2.25 -5.30
CA VAL A 84 -2.24 -1.62 -5.21
C VAL A 84 -2.14 -0.22 -4.61
N SER A 85 -1.35 -0.03 -3.54
CA SER A 85 -1.17 1.27 -2.87
C SER A 85 -0.51 2.29 -3.79
N VAL A 86 0.57 1.92 -4.48
CA VAL A 86 1.24 2.76 -5.49
C VAL A 86 0.26 3.12 -6.62
N SER A 87 -0.52 2.14 -7.12
CA SER A 87 -1.51 2.37 -8.17
C SER A 87 -2.57 3.38 -7.74
N ALA A 88 -3.12 3.22 -6.55
CA ALA A 88 -4.16 4.08 -6.00
C ALA A 88 -3.65 5.51 -5.78
N CYS A 89 -2.49 5.68 -5.13
CA CYS A 89 -1.88 6.98 -4.88
C CYS A 89 -1.53 7.71 -6.19
N SER A 90 -1.00 6.99 -7.18
CA SER A 90 -0.69 7.55 -8.49
C SER A 90 -1.94 8.01 -9.23
N ALA A 91 -2.99 7.21 -9.23
CA ALA A 91 -4.25 7.54 -9.90
C ALA A 91 -5.01 8.69 -9.23
N LEU A 92 -4.98 8.77 -7.90
CA LEU A 92 -5.59 9.88 -7.13
C LEU A 92 -4.86 11.20 -7.35
N GLY A 93 -3.54 11.20 -7.48
CA GLY A 93 -2.71 12.38 -7.77
C GLY A 93 -2.61 13.41 -6.64
N THR A 94 -3.32 13.24 -5.53
CA THR A 94 -3.39 14.17 -4.40
C THR A 94 -2.59 13.74 -3.17
N CYS A 95 -1.99 12.55 -3.20
CA CYS A 95 -1.28 11.92 -2.07
C CYS A 95 0.20 11.65 -2.40
N VAL A 96 0.89 12.65 -2.92
CA VAL A 96 2.31 12.53 -3.32
C VAL A 96 3.23 12.08 -2.18
N PRO A 97 3.12 12.61 -0.94
CA PRO A 97 3.96 12.12 0.16
C PRO A 97 3.75 10.61 0.43
N GLN A 98 2.51 10.14 0.41
CA GLN A 98 2.18 8.73 0.61
C GLN A 98 2.67 7.87 -0.56
N LEU A 99 2.60 8.40 -1.79
CA LEU A 99 3.16 7.72 -2.96
C LEU A 99 4.66 7.45 -2.80
N HIS A 100 5.42 8.40 -2.25
CA HIS A 100 6.86 8.19 -1.98
C HIS A 100 7.10 7.07 -0.96
N VAL A 101 6.29 7.02 0.11
CA VAL A 101 6.36 5.94 1.11
C VAL A 101 6.08 4.58 0.45
N HIS A 102 4.97 4.47 -0.30
CA HIS A 102 4.59 3.22 -0.94
C HIS A 102 5.52 2.80 -2.09
N ILE A 103 6.17 3.71 -2.80
CA ILE A 103 7.24 3.36 -3.76
C ILE A 103 8.40 2.69 -3.02
N ASN A 104 8.85 3.24 -1.88
CA ASN A 104 9.88 2.62 -1.05
C ASN A 104 9.40 1.27 -0.49
N GLY A 105 8.17 1.21 0.04
CA GLY A 105 7.56 -0.01 0.53
C GLY A 105 7.53 -1.11 -0.54
N PHE A 106 7.14 -0.79 -1.77
CA PHE A 106 7.14 -1.73 -2.89
C PHE A 106 8.55 -2.29 -3.17
N LEU A 107 9.57 -1.43 -3.17
CA LEU A 107 10.96 -1.86 -3.36
C LEU A 107 11.44 -2.72 -2.17
N ASN A 108 11.09 -2.37 -0.94
CA ASN A 108 11.46 -3.11 0.26
C ASN A 108 10.89 -4.54 0.29
N VAL A 109 9.69 -4.73 -0.26
CA VAL A 109 9.04 -6.06 -0.32
C VAL A 109 9.40 -6.86 -1.57
N GLY A 110 10.43 -6.46 -2.31
CA GLY A 110 11.01 -7.18 -3.45
C GLY A 110 10.50 -6.74 -4.82
N GLY A 111 9.77 -5.65 -4.89
CA GLY A 111 9.39 -5.04 -6.16
C GLY A 111 10.58 -4.37 -6.85
N THR A 112 10.47 -4.17 -8.15
CA THR A 112 11.53 -3.62 -9.01
C THR A 112 11.16 -2.25 -9.57
N GLN A 113 12.19 -1.47 -9.95
CA GLN A 113 12.01 -0.21 -10.66
C GLN A 113 11.26 -0.41 -11.98
N ASP A 114 11.55 -1.49 -12.71
CA ASP A 114 10.95 -1.76 -14.01
C ASP A 114 9.44 -2.04 -13.87
N GLU A 115 9.04 -2.79 -12.85
CA GLU A 115 7.62 -3.01 -12.54
C GLU A 115 6.90 -1.70 -12.20
N LEU A 116 7.53 -0.78 -11.46
CA LEU A 116 6.97 0.54 -11.18
C LEU A 116 6.81 1.38 -12.45
N VAL A 117 7.77 1.33 -13.37
CA VAL A 117 7.67 2.03 -14.66
C VAL A 117 6.50 1.47 -15.48
N GLU A 118 6.39 0.16 -15.60
CA GLU A 118 5.28 -0.49 -16.32
C GLU A 118 3.92 -0.18 -15.67
N LEU A 119 3.85 -0.18 -14.34
CA LEU A 119 2.65 0.23 -13.61
C LEU A 119 2.24 1.66 -13.96
N MET A 120 3.18 2.61 -13.98
CA MET A 120 2.90 4.01 -14.28
C MET A 120 2.50 4.23 -15.74
N ILE A 121 3.05 3.44 -16.67
CA ILE A 121 2.59 3.39 -18.06
C ILE A 121 1.13 2.89 -18.12
N GLN A 122 0.81 1.82 -17.40
CA GLN A 122 -0.56 1.28 -17.34
C GLN A 122 -1.55 2.28 -16.75
N ILE A 123 -1.15 3.07 -15.75
CA ILE A 123 -1.99 4.12 -15.13
C ILE A 123 -2.38 5.19 -16.14
N ALA A 124 -1.54 5.50 -17.14
CA ALA A 124 -1.86 6.48 -18.18
C ALA A 124 -3.14 6.12 -18.96
N VAL A 125 -3.48 4.83 -19.06
CA VAL A 125 -4.66 4.35 -19.78
C VAL A 125 -5.96 4.72 -19.06
N TYR A 126 -5.98 4.65 -17.73
CA TYR A 126 -7.21 4.80 -16.93
C TYR A 126 -7.27 6.11 -16.14
N ALA A 127 -6.13 6.63 -15.68
CA ALA A 127 -6.04 7.88 -14.92
C ALA A 127 -5.48 9.06 -15.76
N GLY A 128 -5.02 8.78 -16.98
CA GLY A 128 -4.52 9.77 -17.93
C GLY A 128 -3.03 10.08 -17.77
N PHE A 129 -2.45 10.65 -18.82
CA PHE A 129 -1.04 11.03 -18.86
C PHE A 129 -0.58 11.94 -17.71
N PRO A 130 -1.36 12.95 -17.25
CA PRO A 130 -0.91 13.78 -16.13
C PRO A 130 -0.63 12.98 -14.86
N ALA A 131 -1.48 12.01 -14.51
CA ALA A 131 -1.27 11.14 -13.34
C ALA A 131 -0.01 10.29 -13.51
N ALA A 132 0.18 9.66 -14.66
CA ALA A 132 1.35 8.87 -14.96
C ALA A 132 2.66 9.68 -14.92
N LEU A 133 2.67 10.89 -15.50
CA LEU A 133 3.84 11.78 -15.49
C LEU A 133 4.22 12.24 -14.09
N ASN A 134 3.23 12.57 -13.25
CA ASN A 134 3.46 12.93 -11.85
C ASN A 134 4.00 11.73 -11.04
N ALA A 135 3.48 10.52 -11.30
CA ALA A 135 3.97 9.30 -10.67
C ALA A 135 5.42 8.99 -11.07
N ILE A 136 5.78 9.12 -12.35
CA ILE A 136 7.17 8.98 -12.82
C ILE A 136 8.09 10.03 -12.18
N ALA A 137 7.64 11.26 -12.01
CA ALA A 137 8.42 12.29 -11.32
C ALA A 137 8.66 11.90 -9.85
N SER A 138 7.63 11.36 -9.17
CA SER A 138 7.76 10.82 -7.81
C SER A 138 8.74 9.65 -7.72
N LEU A 139 8.66 8.70 -8.66
CA LEU A 139 9.62 7.58 -8.72
C LEU A 139 11.05 8.06 -8.88
N ARG A 140 11.31 9.01 -9.80
CA ARG A 140 12.65 9.59 -10.00
C ARG A 140 13.20 10.21 -8.72
N LYS A 141 12.35 10.93 -7.97
CA LYS A 141 12.74 11.55 -6.71
C LYS A 141 13.14 10.49 -5.69
N VAL A 142 12.31 9.48 -5.46
CA VAL A 142 12.59 8.39 -4.52
C VAL A 142 13.90 7.66 -4.88
N LEU A 143 14.07 7.32 -6.17
CA LEU A 143 15.29 6.63 -6.62
C LEU A 143 16.56 7.49 -6.48
N ALA A 144 16.43 8.81 -6.54
CA ALA A 144 17.58 9.72 -6.32
C ALA A 144 17.93 9.78 -4.83
N GLU A 145 16.93 9.85 -3.95
CA GLU A 145 17.12 9.85 -2.49
C GLU A 145 17.74 8.55 -1.98
N ASN A 146 17.36 7.40 -2.55
CA ASN A 146 17.91 6.09 -2.16
C ASN A 146 19.35 5.83 -2.62
N LYS A 147 19.91 6.70 -3.47
CA LYS A 147 21.31 6.60 -3.93
C LYS A 147 22.27 7.53 -3.17
N ALA A 148 21.75 8.45 -2.37
CA ALA A 148 22.51 9.44 -1.63
C ALA A 148 22.98 8.92 -0.28
#